data_b3d0ee866c1793d572ac4c8490773969
#
_entry.id   b3d0ee866c1793d572ac4c8490773969
#
_cell.length_a   1.000
_cell.length_b   1.000
_cell.length_c   1.000
_cell.angle_alpha   90.00
_cell.angle_beta   90.00
_cell.angle_gamma   90.00
#
_symmetry.space_group_name_H-M   'P 1'
#
loop_
_entity.id
_entity.type
_entity.pdbx_description
1 polymer ?
#
loop_
_entity_poly.entity_id
_entity_poly.type
_entity_poly.pdbx_seq_one_letter_code
_entity_poly.pdbx_strand_id
1 'polypeptide(L)'
;MTRKQATIAVRSGLNDDEQYGCVVPPIHLSSTYNFTGFNEPRAHDYSRRGNPTRDVVQRALAELEGGAGAVLTNTGMSAIHLVTTVFLKPGDLLVAPHDCYGGSYRLFDSLAKRGCYRVLFVDQGDEQALRAALAEKPKLVLVESPSNPLLRVVDIAKICHLAREVGAVSVVDNTFLSPALQNPLALGADLVLHSCTKYLNGHSDVVAGVVIA
;
A
#
# COMPACT_ATOMS: atom_id res chain seq x y z
N MET A 1 14.63 21.90 4.95
CA MET A 1 15.54 20.72 5.01
C MET A 1 14.69 19.47 5.05
N THR A 2 14.88 18.54 4.11
CA THR A 2 14.21 17.25 4.12
C THR A 2 14.75 16.40 5.27
N ARG A 3 13.88 15.88 6.14
CA ARG A 3 14.28 14.98 7.23
C ARG A 3 14.82 13.66 6.66
N LYS A 4 15.84 13.08 7.30
CA LYS A 4 16.32 11.72 6.95
C LYS A 4 15.29 10.67 7.39
N GLN A 5 15.20 9.56 6.68
CA GLN A 5 14.25 8.46 7.00
C GLN A 5 14.33 8.00 8.46
N ALA A 6 15.53 7.80 9.00
CA ALA A 6 15.71 7.44 10.41
C ALA A 6 15.10 8.49 11.36
N THR A 7 15.19 9.78 11.02
CA THR A 7 14.57 10.86 11.80
C THR A 7 13.04 10.82 11.68
N ILE A 8 12.50 10.56 10.48
CA ILE A 8 11.05 10.38 10.28
C ILE A 8 10.55 9.23 11.13
N ALA A 9 11.19 8.06 11.04
CA ALA A 9 10.79 6.85 11.77
C ALA A 9 10.71 7.05 13.28
N VAL A 10 11.71 7.72 13.90
CA VAL A 10 11.76 7.88 15.36
C VAL A 10 11.01 9.11 15.88
N ARG A 11 10.62 10.06 15.03
CA ARG A 11 10.01 11.31 15.48
C ARG A 11 8.56 11.50 15.01
N SER A 12 8.02 10.57 14.25
CA SER A 12 6.62 10.67 13.79
C SER A 12 5.65 10.72 14.96
N GLY A 13 4.81 11.75 14.98
CA GLY A 13 3.81 11.98 16.03
C GLY A 13 4.36 12.55 17.34
N LEU A 14 5.68 12.71 17.49
CA LEU A 14 6.23 13.33 18.71
C LEU A 14 5.94 14.82 18.73
N ASN A 15 5.43 15.32 19.88
CA ASN A 15 5.03 16.70 20.13
C ASN A 15 3.89 17.20 19.24
N ASP A 16 3.04 16.32 18.72
CA ASP A 16 1.88 16.67 17.89
C ASP A 16 0.61 16.99 18.72
N ASP A 17 0.64 16.74 20.05
CA ASP A 17 -0.52 16.99 20.92
C ASP A 17 -0.56 18.46 21.37
N GLU A 18 -1.38 19.25 20.65
CA GLU A 18 -1.56 20.67 20.99
C GLU A 18 -2.48 20.89 22.21
N GLN A 19 -3.26 19.86 22.62
CA GLN A 19 -4.26 20.03 23.69
C GLN A 19 -3.61 19.98 25.08
N TYR A 20 -2.71 19.01 25.31
CA TYR A 20 -2.08 18.78 26.62
C TYR A 20 -0.55 18.82 26.57
N GLY A 21 0.04 18.95 25.37
CA GLY A 21 1.49 18.96 25.19
C GLY A 21 2.16 17.61 25.49
N CYS A 22 1.47 16.51 25.26
CA CYS A 22 2.06 15.17 25.41
C CYS A 22 3.22 14.98 24.43
N VAL A 23 4.35 14.48 24.94
CA VAL A 23 5.53 14.22 24.08
C VAL A 23 5.28 13.10 23.10
N VAL A 24 4.59 12.03 23.51
CA VAL A 24 4.16 10.92 22.65
C VAL A 24 2.71 11.07 22.26
N PRO A 25 2.30 10.62 21.05
CA PRO A 25 0.92 10.74 20.64
C PRO A 25 -0.02 9.95 21.54
N PRO A 26 -1.14 10.54 22.01
CA PRO A 26 -2.13 9.83 22.79
C PRO A 26 -2.83 8.73 21.99
N ILE A 27 -3.36 7.71 22.69
CA ILE A 27 -4.23 6.71 22.09
C ILE A 27 -5.69 7.17 22.23
N HIS A 28 -6.33 7.47 21.09
CA HIS A 28 -7.71 7.90 21.04
C HIS A 28 -8.65 6.70 20.80
N LEU A 29 -9.40 6.31 21.83
CA LEU A 29 -10.34 5.18 21.79
C LEU A 29 -11.75 5.57 21.36
N SER A 30 -12.04 6.87 21.17
CA SER A 30 -13.36 7.34 20.78
C SER A 30 -13.77 6.85 19.38
N SER A 31 -15.02 6.38 19.27
CA SER A 31 -15.60 6.02 17.97
C SER A 31 -16.27 7.20 17.27
N THR A 32 -16.73 8.20 18.04
CA THR A 32 -17.44 9.39 17.57
C THR A 32 -16.84 10.65 18.18
N TYR A 33 -17.02 11.78 17.51
CA TYR A 33 -16.48 13.08 17.93
C TYR A 33 -17.55 14.15 17.89
N ASN A 34 -17.55 15.07 18.86
CA ASN A 34 -18.49 16.16 18.91
C ASN A 34 -18.23 17.20 17.82
N PHE A 35 -19.28 17.71 17.21
CA PHE A 35 -19.24 18.84 16.31
C PHE A 35 -19.03 20.15 17.09
N THR A 36 -18.52 21.18 16.43
CA THR A 36 -18.43 22.54 17.00
C THR A 36 -19.78 23.24 17.04
N GLY A 37 -20.69 22.89 16.10
CA GLY A 37 -22.02 23.41 15.96
C GLY A 37 -22.88 22.50 15.09
N PHE A 38 -24.14 22.92 14.84
CA PHE A 38 -25.00 22.14 13.96
C PHE A 38 -24.44 22.05 12.54
N ASN A 39 -24.20 20.83 12.08
CA ASN A 39 -23.57 20.53 10.78
C ASN A 39 -22.14 21.09 10.59
N GLU A 40 -21.44 21.32 11.69
CA GLU A 40 -20.05 21.82 11.71
C GLU A 40 -19.11 20.77 12.29
N PRO A 41 -18.68 19.77 11.50
CA PRO A 41 -17.78 18.72 11.97
C PRO A 41 -16.39 19.29 12.30
N ARG A 42 -15.71 18.67 13.26
CA ARG A 42 -14.26 18.87 13.49
C ARG A 42 -13.45 18.08 12.45
N ALA A 43 -12.13 18.04 12.61
CA ALA A 43 -11.24 17.23 11.76
C ALA A 43 -11.64 15.74 11.74
N HIS A 44 -12.21 15.25 12.83
CA HIS A 44 -12.76 13.89 12.94
C HIS A 44 -14.23 13.95 13.37
N ASP A 45 -15.04 13.07 12.80
CA ASP A 45 -16.45 12.87 13.15
C ASP A 45 -16.72 11.44 13.62
N TYR A 46 -16.10 10.46 12.95
CA TYR A 46 -16.28 9.05 13.23
C TYR A 46 -15.02 8.25 12.90
N SER A 47 -14.57 7.35 13.83
CA SER A 47 -13.28 6.65 13.72
C SER A 47 -13.16 5.70 12.53
N ARG A 48 -14.27 5.26 11.90
CA ARG A 48 -14.19 4.51 10.64
C ARG A 48 -13.60 5.37 9.51
N ARG A 49 -13.95 6.67 9.47
CA ARG A 49 -13.47 7.62 8.46
C ARG A 49 -12.08 8.18 8.79
N GLY A 50 -11.83 8.53 10.03
CA GLY A 50 -10.59 9.10 10.52
C GLY A 50 -10.44 8.94 12.03
N ASN A 51 -9.22 8.69 12.52
CA ASN A 51 -8.93 8.57 13.94
C ASN A 51 -7.52 9.13 14.19
N PRO A 52 -7.33 10.02 15.18
CA PRO A 52 -6.03 10.68 15.40
C PRO A 52 -4.87 9.69 15.59
N THR A 53 -5.09 8.58 16.31
CA THR A 53 -4.04 7.55 16.51
C THR A 53 -3.66 6.89 15.18
N ARG A 54 -4.65 6.54 14.35
CA ARG A 54 -4.40 5.92 13.03
C ARG A 54 -3.71 6.89 12.09
N ASP A 55 -4.06 8.16 12.12
CA ASP A 55 -3.54 9.18 11.21
C ASP A 55 -2.05 9.45 11.44
N VAL A 56 -1.56 9.30 12.69
CA VAL A 56 -0.12 9.37 12.98
C VAL A 56 0.65 8.31 12.19
N VAL A 57 0.18 7.06 12.21
CA VAL A 57 0.82 5.95 11.48
C VAL A 57 0.71 6.15 9.97
N GLN A 58 -0.46 6.57 9.48
CA GLN A 58 -0.68 6.82 8.04
C GLN A 58 0.27 7.90 7.53
N ARG A 59 0.38 9.03 8.23
CA ARG A 59 1.31 10.12 7.87
C ARG A 59 2.77 9.65 7.90
N ALA A 60 3.16 8.89 8.93
CA ALA A 60 4.52 8.38 9.05
C ALA A 60 4.92 7.48 7.87
N LEU A 61 4.04 6.54 7.50
CA LEU A 61 4.29 5.61 6.40
C LEU A 61 4.27 6.32 5.03
N ALA A 62 3.36 7.27 4.83
CA ALA A 62 3.37 8.11 3.63
C ALA A 62 4.68 8.90 3.51
N GLU A 63 5.13 9.56 4.59
CA GLU A 63 6.38 10.32 4.58
C GLU A 63 7.61 9.43 4.33
N LEU A 64 7.65 8.21 4.90
CA LEU A 64 8.75 7.26 4.69
C LEU A 64 8.84 6.76 3.25
N GLU A 65 7.71 6.52 2.58
CA GLU A 65 7.68 6.11 1.17
C GLU A 65 7.75 7.30 0.19
N GLY A 66 7.63 8.54 0.69
CA GLY A 66 7.58 9.73 -0.16
C GLY A 66 6.24 9.94 -0.86
N GLY A 67 5.16 9.37 -0.30
CA GLY A 67 3.79 9.46 -0.81
C GLY A 67 3.03 10.69 -0.32
N ALA A 68 1.93 11.01 -0.98
CA ALA A 68 1.03 12.09 -0.62
C ALA A 68 0.08 11.71 0.53
N GLY A 69 -0.20 10.42 0.68
CA GLY A 69 -1.07 9.90 1.73
C GLY A 69 -1.05 8.39 1.85
N ALA A 70 -1.66 7.88 2.92
CA ALA A 70 -1.75 6.45 3.17
C ALA A 70 -3.10 6.05 3.75
N VAL A 71 -3.52 4.82 3.47
CA VAL A 71 -4.70 4.18 4.07
C VAL A 71 -4.26 2.92 4.80
N LEU A 72 -4.41 2.93 6.13
CA LEU A 72 -4.12 1.78 6.97
C LEU A 72 -5.26 0.76 6.92
N THR A 73 -4.91 -0.51 6.83
CA THR A 73 -5.85 -1.65 6.83
C THR A 73 -5.49 -2.62 7.96
N ASN A 74 -6.40 -3.51 8.30
CA ASN A 74 -6.19 -4.47 9.39
C ASN A 74 -5.20 -5.61 9.05
N THR A 75 -4.88 -5.83 7.78
CA THR A 75 -3.89 -6.82 7.33
C THR A 75 -3.29 -6.41 5.98
N GLY A 76 -2.11 -6.94 5.62
CA GLY A 76 -1.56 -6.81 4.26
C GLY A 76 -2.51 -7.37 3.19
N MET A 77 -3.19 -8.48 3.47
CA MET A 77 -4.20 -9.04 2.55
C MET A 77 -5.38 -8.10 2.33
N SER A 78 -5.79 -7.35 3.35
CA SER A 78 -6.84 -6.32 3.19
C SER A 78 -6.35 -5.13 2.37
N ALA A 79 -5.05 -4.78 2.45
CA ALA A 79 -4.46 -3.75 1.59
C ALA A 79 -4.51 -4.18 0.11
N ILE A 80 -4.11 -5.42 -0.19
CA ILE A 80 -4.20 -5.99 -1.54
C ILE A 80 -5.65 -6.04 -2.04
N HIS A 81 -6.57 -6.53 -1.20
CA HIS A 81 -8.00 -6.59 -1.54
C HIS A 81 -8.60 -5.20 -1.77
N LEU A 82 -8.22 -4.20 -0.97
CA LEU A 82 -8.63 -2.81 -1.16
C LEU A 82 -8.23 -2.30 -2.54
N VAL A 83 -6.97 -2.48 -2.94
CA VAL A 83 -6.46 -2.05 -4.25
C VAL A 83 -7.24 -2.73 -5.38
N THR A 84 -7.41 -4.06 -5.33
CA THR A 84 -8.15 -4.76 -6.37
C THR A 84 -9.62 -4.33 -6.45
N THR A 85 -10.26 -4.07 -5.30
CA THR A 85 -11.67 -3.64 -5.25
C THR A 85 -11.88 -2.22 -5.78
N VAL A 86 -10.92 -1.32 -5.53
CA VAL A 86 -11.01 0.08 -5.97
C VAL A 86 -10.74 0.22 -7.47
N PHE A 87 -9.76 -0.53 -8.00
CA PHE A 87 -9.27 -0.33 -9.36
C PHE A 87 -9.84 -1.30 -10.39
N LEU A 88 -10.41 -2.43 -9.97
CA LEU A 88 -10.91 -3.47 -10.87
C LEU A 88 -12.41 -3.69 -10.76
N LYS A 89 -13.04 -3.92 -11.89
CA LYS A 89 -14.44 -4.33 -12.06
C LYS A 89 -14.52 -5.56 -12.97
N PRO A 90 -15.68 -6.23 -13.09
CA PRO A 90 -15.85 -7.35 -14.00
C PRO A 90 -15.39 -7.02 -15.43
N GLY A 91 -14.53 -7.89 -15.99
CA GLY A 91 -13.92 -7.73 -17.31
C GLY A 91 -12.54 -7.06 -17.30
N ASP A 92 -12.20 -6.27 -16.30
CA ASP A 92 -10.85 -5.68 -16.16
C ASP A 92 -9.79 -6.76 -15.95
N LEU A 93 -8.55 -6.48 -16.36
CA LEU A 93 -7.41 -7.38 -16.24
C LEU A 93 -6.43 -6.90 -15.17
N LEU A 94 -6.07 -7.81 -14.26
CA LEU A 94 -4.92 -7.73 -13.36
C LEU A 94 -3.76 -8.52 -13.98
N VAL A 95 -2.58 -7.91 -14.06
CA VAL A 95 -1.32 -8.62 -14.29
C VAL A 95 -0.57 -8.72 -12.96
N ALA A 96 -0.20 -9.91 -12.53
CA ALA A 96 0.49 -10.18 -11.28
C ALA A 96 1.70 -11.10 -11.48
N PRO A 97 2.74 -11.04 -10.61
CA PRO A 97 3.86 -11.98 -10.69
C PRO A 97 3.37 -13.42 -10.48
N HIS A 98 3.91 -14.35 -11.27
CA HIS A 98 3.58 -15.76 -11.12
C HIS A 98 4.08 -16.37 -9.80
N ASP A 99 5.09 -15.75 -9.20
CA ASP A 99 5.74 -16.14 -7.95
C ASP A 99 5.45 -15.16 -6.80
N CYS A 100 4.33 -14.41 -6.87
CA CYS A 100 3.91 -13.52 -5.78
C CYS A 100 3.54 -14.32 -4.52
N TYR A 101 3.42 -13.60 -3.40
CA TYR A 101 2.99 -14.19 -2.13
C TYR A 101 1.77 -15.09 -2.31
N GLY A 102 1.84 -16.33 -1.77
CA GLY A 102 0.81 -17.34 -1.97
C GLY A 102 -0.60 -16.92 -1.50
N GLY A 103 -0.70 -15.98 -0.54
CA GLY A 103 -1.97 -15.37 -0.15
C GLY A 103 -2.55 -14.50 -1.25
N SER A 104 -1.73 -13.69 -1.90
CA SER A 104 -2.10 -12.84 -3.04
C SER A 104 -2.55 -13.70 -4.22
N TYR A 105 -1.78 -14.73 -4.55
CA TYR A 105 -2.14 -15.68 -5.60
C TYR A 105 -3.54 -16.29 -5.37
N ARG A 106 -3.78 -16.83 -4.17
CA ARG A 106 -5.08 -17.44 -3.84
C ARG A 106 -6.23 -16.44 -3.89
N LEU A 107 -6.01 -15.21 -3.44
CA LEU A 107 -7.01 -14.14 -3.51
C LEU A 107 -7.36 -13.82 -4.96
N PHE A 108 -6.36 -13.58 -5.80
CA PHE A 108 -6.56 -13.20 -7.19
C PHE A 108 -7.24 -14.30 -8.00
N ASP A 109 -6.76 -15.54 -7.87
CA ASP A 109 -7.36 -16.70 -8.53
C ASP A 109 -8.81 -16.93 -8.11
N SER A 110 -9.09 -16.84 -6.79
CA SER A 110 -10.45 -17.00 -6.26
C SER A 110 -11.41 -15.94 -6.77
N LEU A 111 -11.00 -14.65 -6.76
CA LEU A 111 -11.86 -13.56 -7.22
C LEU A 111 -12.04 -13.57 -8.75
N ALA A 112 -11.01 -13.96 -9.50
CA ALA A 112 -11.11 -14.14 -10.94
C ALA A 112 -12.10 -15.28 -11.31
N LYS A 113 -12.02 -16.43 -10.63
CA LYS A 113 -12.97 -17.55 -10.80
C LYS A 113 -14.42 -17.16 -10.47
N ARG A 114 -14.61 -16.17 -9.60
CA ARG A 114 -15.94 -15.62 -9.26
C ARG A 114 -16.41 -14.53 -10.24
N GLY A 115 -15.60 -14.21 -11.26
CA GLY A 115 -15.95 -13.19 -12.27
C GLY A 115 -15.77 -11.75 -11.80
N CYS A 116 -15.06 -11.50 -10.69
CA CYS A 116 -14.83 -10.14 -10.21
C CYS A 116 -13.91 -9.34 -11.14
N TYR A 117 -12.93 -10.02 -11.76
CA TYR A 117 -12.01 -9.50 -12.77
C TYR A 117 -11.28 -10.67 -13.45
N ARG A 118 -10.42 -10.39 -14.42
CA ARG A 118 -9.49 -11.37 -15.03
C ARG A 118 -8.12 -11.24 -14.38
N VAL A 119 -7.35 -12.32 -14.31
CA VAL A 119 -5.95 -12.28 -13.84
C VAL A 119 -5.04 -13.04 -14.80
N LEU A 120 -3.85 -12.47 -15.08
CA LEU A 120 -2.72 -13.15 -15.70
C LEU A 120 -1.55 -13.15 -14.73
N PHE A 121 -1.05 -14.35 -14.44
CA PHE A 121 0.18 -14.54 -13.67
C PHE A 121 1.35 -14.69 -14.64
N VAL A 122 2.34 -13.79 -14.53
CA VAL A 122 3.41 -13.61 -15.52
C VAL A 122 4.77 -13.65 -14.85
N ASP A 123 5.75 -14.27 -15.48
CA ASP A 123 7.15 -14.05 -15.12
C ASP A 123 7.54 -12.61 -15.52
N GLN A 124 7.57 -11.71 -14.54
CA GLN A 124 7.90 -10.30 -14.77
C GLN A 124 9.41 -10.08 -15.02
N GLY A 125 10.23 -11.11 -14.82
CA GLY A 125 11.63 -11.12 -15.25
C GLY A 125 11.82 -11.48 -16.73
N ASP A 126 10.81 -12.10 -17.36
CA ASP A 126 10.77 -12.34 -18.80
C ASP A 126 10.09 -11.16 -19.51
N GLU A 127 10.89 -10.34 -20.19
CA GLU A 127 10.38 -9.15 -20.88
C GLU A 127 9.36 -9.48 -21.97
N GLN A 128 9.55 -10.59 -22.69
CA GLN A 128 8.62 -10.97 -23.75
C GLN A 128 7.25 -11.35 -23.18
N ALA A 129 7.24 -12.15 -22.12
CA ALA A 129 6.02 -12.54 -21.41
C ALA A 129 5.32 -11.33 -20.81
N LEU A 130 6.06 -10.41 -20.19
CA LEU A 130 5.51 -9.18 -19.63
C LEU A 130 4.87 -8.30 -20.71
N ARG A 131 5.59 -8.05 -21.83
CA ARG A 131 5.04 -7.24 -22.93
C ARG A 131 3.82 -7.88 -23.56
N ALA A 132 3.77 -9.21 -23.71
CA ALA A 132 2.59 -9.91 -24.21
C ALA A 132 1.38 -9.71 -23.26
N ALA A 133 1.58 -9.79 -21.96
CA ALA A 133 0.51 -9.53 -20.99
C ALA A 133 0.05 -8.06 -21.00
N LEU A 134 0.97 -7.11 -21.13
CA LEU A 134 0.63 -5.68 -21.20
C LEU A 134 -0.10 -5.31 -22.50
N ALA A 135 0.13 -6.03 -23.59
CA ALA A 135 -0.60 -5.85 -24.84
C ALA A 135 -2.12 -6.13 -24.69
N GLU A 136 -2.53 -6.92 -23.70
CA GLU A 136 -3.95 -7.12 -23.34
C GLU A 136 -4.57 -5.93 -22.59
N LYS A 137 -3.82 -4.83 -22.41
CA LYS A 137 -4.23 -3.58 -21.75
C LYS A 137 -4.81 -3.82 -20.35
N PRO A 138 -4.00 -4.34 -19.41
CA PRO A 138 -4.44 -4.51 -18.03
C PRO A 138 -4.84 -3.16 -17.42
N LYS A 139 -5.75 -3.23 -16.45
CA LYS A 139 -6.13 -2.06 -15.66
C LYS A 139 -5.18 -1.86 -14.47
N LEU A 140 -4.63 -2.96 -13.94
CA LEU A 140 -3.76 -2.98 -12.77
C LEU A 140 -2.57 -3.92 -13.02
N VAL A 141 -1.37 -3.49 -12.66
CA VAL A 141 -0.14 -4.30 -12.66
C VAL A 141 0.40 -4.33 -11.23
N LEU A 142 0.36 -5.52 -10.62
CA LEU A 142 1.04 -5.76 -9.34
C LEU A 142 2.48 -6.16 -9.59
N VAL A 143 3.39 -5.60 -8.80
CA VAL A 143 4.82 -5.96 -8.76
C VAL A 143 5.17 -6.36 -7.33
N GLU A 144 5.92 -7.42 -7.14
CA GLU A 144 6.49 -7.82 -5.85
C GLU A 144 7.97 -8.10 -6.03
N SER A 145 8.83 -7.26 -5.46
CA SER A 145 10.28 -7.34 -5.64
C SER A 145 11.03 -6.90 -4.38
N PRO A 146 11.81 -7.82 -3.76
CA PRO A 146 11.94 -9.26 -4.05
C PRO A 146 10.63 -10.03 -3.84
N SER A 147 10.42 -11.10 -4.63
CA SER A 147 9.20 -11.95 -4.51
C SER A 147 9.29 -12.92 -3.32
N ASN A 148 8.12 -13.35 -2.82
CA ASN A 148 8.03 -14.37 -1.76
C ASN A 148 7.40 -15.66 -2.31
N PRO A 149 8.08 -16.82 -2.30
CA PRO A 149 9.26 -17.13 -1.48
C PRO A 149 10.61 -17.10 -2.22
N LEU A 150 10.61 -16.87 -3.54
CA LEU A 150 11.79 -17.13 -4.35
C LEU A 150 12.86 -16.03 -4.32
N LEU A 151 12.55 -14.86 -3.73
CA LEU A 151 13.42 -13.69 -3.63
C LEU A 151 13.93 -13.20 -5.00
N ARG A 152 13.13 -13.40 -6.05
CA ARG A 152 13.47 -12.90 -7.39
C ARG A 152 13.30 -11.38 -7.41
N VAL A 153 14.25 -10.72 -8.07
CA VAL A 153 14.28 -9.26 -8.21
C VAL A 153 13.96 -8.90 -9.65
N VAL A 154 13.08 -7.92 -9.81
CA VAL A 154 12.72 -7.35 -11.11
C VAL A 154 12.97 -5.84 -11.14
N ASP A 155 13.10 -5.28 -12.33
CA ASP A 155 13.27 -3.84 -12.54
C ASP A 155 11.91 -3.13 -12.38
N ILE A 156 11.66 -2.61 -11.17
CA ILE A 156 10.41 -1.91 -10.84
C ILE A 156 10.21 -0.70 -11.75
N ALA A 157 11.26 0.12 -11.98
CA ALA A 157 11.13 1.33 -12.77
C ALA A 157 10.71 1.01 -14.21
N LYS A 158 11.31 -0.02 -14.80
CA LYS A 158 10.95 -0.50 -16.14
C LYS A 158 9.50 -1.00 -16.20
N ILE A 159 9.08 -1.82 -15.22
CA ILE A 159 7.72 -2.36 -15.22
C ILE A 159 6.69 -1.24 -15.04
N CYS A 160 6.91 -0.31 -14.13
CA CYS A 160 6.03 0.85 -13.92
C CYS A 160 5.95 1.74 -15.17
N HIS A 161 7.08 1.95 -15.85
CA HIS A 161 7.09 2.68 -17.11
C HIS A 161 6.23 1.98 -18.19
N LEU A 162 6.43 0.69 -18.40
CA LEU A 162 5.67 -0.11 -19.36
C LEU A 162 4.17 -0.17 -19.01
N ALA A 163 3.83 -0.29 -17.72
CA ALA A 163 2.44 -0.24 -17.26
C ALA A 163 1.77 1.10 -17.62
N ARG A 164 2.49 2.21 -17.40
CA ARG A 164 2.01 3.56 -17.72
C ARG A 164 1.79 3.76 -19.22
N GLU A 165 2.65 3.19 -20.09
CA GLU A 165 2.47 3.28 -21.55
C GLU A 165 1.15 2.68 -22.03
N VAL A 166 0.63 1.67 -21.33
CA VAL A 166 -0.65 1.02 -21.66
C VAL A 166 -1.84 1.57 -20.86
N GLY A 167 -1.61 2.57 -20.00
CA GLY A 167 -2.63 3.20 -19.15
C GLY A 167 -3.05 2.36 -17.94
N ALA A 168 -2.20 1.42 -17.52
CA ALA A 168 -2.40 0.62 -16.31
C ALA A 168 -1.87 1.34 -15.07
N VAL A 169 -2.56 1.16 -13.94
CA VAL A 169 -2.07 1.56 -12.62
C VAL A 169 -1.05 0.52 -12.14
N SER A 170 0.11 0.96 -11.69
CA SER A 170 1.14 0.12 -11.09
C SER A 170 1.05 0.14 -9.57
N VAL A 171 1.11 -1.02 -8.94
CA VAL A 171 1.19 -1.17 -7.48
C VAL A 171 2.34 -2.10 -7.10
N VAL A 172 3.18 -1.66 -6.17
CA VAL A 172 4.34 -2.41 -5.73
C VAL A 172 4.14 -2.88 -4.29
N ASP A 173 4.22 -4.18 -4.06
CA ASP A 173 4.35 -4.74 -2.72
C ASP A 173 5.81 -4.60 -2.26
N ASN A 174 6.04 -3.65 -1.36
CA ASN A 174 7.36 -3.32 -0.82
C ASN A 174 7.59 -3.92 0.57
N THR A 175 6.85 -4.97 0.91
CA THR A 175 6.88 -5.58 2.25
C THR A 175 8.28 -6.03 2.66
N PHE A 176 9.06 -6.62 1.74
CA PHE A 176 10.37 -7.19 2.09
C PHE A 176 11.47 -6.14 2.30
N LEU A 177 11.59 -5.16 1.43
CA LEU A 177 12.66 -4.16 1.54
C LEU A 177 12.29 -3.00 2.45
N SER A 178 11.00 -2.73 2.63
CA SER A 178 10.49 -1.57 3.36
C SER A 178 11.01 -0.23 2.78
N PRO A 179 10.50 0.91 3.22
CA PRO A 179 11.00 2.20 2.75
C PRO A 179 12.48 2.46 3.11
N ALA A 180 13.04 1.65 4.01
CA ALA A 180 14.45 1.81 4.39
C ALA A 180 15.44 1.40 3.29
N LEU A 181 15.07 0.45 2.42
CA LEU A 181 15.94 -0.10 1.38
C LEU A 181 15.41 0.15 -0.04
N GLN A 182 14.12 0.43 -0.20
CA GLN A 182 13.48 0.64 -1.50
C GLN A 182 12.30 1.61 -1.38
N ASN A 183 12.20 2.58 -2.30
CA ASN A 183 11.10 3.52 -2.40
C ASN A 183 10.46 3.44 -3.79
N PRO A 184 9.47 2.57 -4.00
CA PRO A 184 8.89 2.33 -5.32
C PRO A 184 8.19 3.53 -5.95
N LEU A 185 7.63 4.46 -5.15
CA LEU A 185 7.07 5.71 -5.69
C LEU A 185 8.15 6.53 -6.43
N ALA A 186 9.37 6.60 -5.87
CA ALA A 186 10.49 7.26 -6.53
C ALA A 186 10.95 6.53 -7.81
N LEU A 187 10.64 5.24 -7.95
CA LEU A 187 10.89 4.43 -9.15
C LEU A 187 9.73 4.48 -10.15
N GLY A 188 8.70 5.25 -9.87
CA GLY A 188 7.58 5.50 -10.79
C GLY A 188 6.34 4.66 -10.56
N ALA A 189 6.24 3.93 -9.45
CA ALA A 189 5.00 3.27 -9.05
C ALA A 189 3.90 4.29 -8.74
N ASP A 190 2.65 3.96 -9.04
CA ASP A 190 1.50 4.78 -8.68
C ASP A 190 1.06 4.53 -7.24
N LEU A 191 1.22 3.29 -6.77
CA LEU A 191 0.87 2.86 -5.42
C LEU A 191 1.95 1.95 -4.84
N VAL A 192 2.12 2.04 -3.52
CA VAL A 192 2.90 1.09 -2.72
C VAL A 192 2.01 0.45 -1.68
N LEU A 193 2.18 -0.83 -1.46
CA LEU A 193 1.52 -1.51 -0.35
C LEU A 193 2.51 -2.27 0.53
N HIS A 194 2.14 -2.46 1.78
CA HIS A 194 2.89 -3.27 2.72
C HIS A 194 1.98 -4.15 3.57
N SER A 195 2.47 -5.33 3.87
CA SER A 195 2.11 -5.99 5.12
C SER A 195 2.95 -5.39 6.25
N CYS A 196 2.38 -4.44 6.99
CA CYS A 196 3.06 -3.81 8.13
C CYS A 196 3.42 -4.83 9.23
N THR A 197 2.78 -5.99 9.21
CA THR A 197 3.04 -7.15 10.08
C THR A 197 4.50 -7.60 10.04
N LYS A 198 5.23 -7.32 8.95
CA LYS A 198 6.59 -7.82 8.70
C LYS A 198 7.63 -6.80 9.20
N TYR A 199 8.49 -6.32 8.33
CA TYR A 199 9.64 -5.50 8.71
C TYR A 199 9.29 -4.10 9.21
N LEU A 200 8.16 -3.52 8.80
CA LEU A 200 7.70 -2.23 9.33
C LEU A 200 7.42 -2.30 10.83
N ASN A 201 6.74 -3.34 11.29
CA ASN A 201 6.55 -3.59 12.72
C ASN A 201 7.83 -4.16 13.37
N GLY A 202 8.43 -5.20 12.75
CA GLY A 202 9.72 -5.77 13.15
C GLY A 202 9.71 -6.65 14.41
N HIS A 203 8.62 -6.71 15.17
CA HIS A 203 8.57 -7.34 16.51
C HIS A 203 7.58 -8.51 16.62
N SER A 204 6.93 -8.90 15.53
CA SER A 204 5.99 -10.04 15.46
C SER A 204 4.77 -9.93 16.41
N ASP A 205 4.36 -8.74 16.77
CA ASP A 205 3.29 -8.45 17.75
C ASP A 205 2.15 -7.59 17.18
N VAL A 206 2.21 -7.21 15.90
CA VAL A 206 1.18 -6.44 15.19
C VAL A 206 0.81 -7.09 13.87
N VAL A 207 -0.47 -7.08 13.54
CA VAL A 207 -0.98 -7.40 12.21
C VAL A 207 -1.63 -6.14 11.64
N ALA A 208 -1.10 -5.68 10.52
CA ALA A 208 -1.63 -4.52 9.79
C ALA A 208 -1.20 -4.53 8.33
N GLY A 209 -1.85 -3.70 7.52
CA GLY A 209 -1.45 -3.40 6.15
C GLY A 209 -1.61 -1.92 5.84
N VAL A 210 -1.01 -1.47 4.76
CA VAL A 210 -1.13 -0.08 4.30
C VAL A 210 -1.06 -0.01 2.78
N VAL A 211 -1.80 0.94 2.21
CA VAL A 211 -1.66 1.39 0.82
C VAL A 211 -1.25 2.85 0.86
N ILE A 212 -0.26 3.22 0.06
CA ILE A 212 0.36 4.55 -0.02
C ILE A 212 0.33 5.02 -1.47
N ALA A 213 -0.04 6.31 -1.69
CA ALA A 213 -0.05 6.96 -2.99
C ALA A 213 0.72 8.29 -2.94
#